data_975b4dfcd9cbd37a838e4d519fd2e1ee
#
_entry.id   975b4dfcd9cbd37a838e4d519fd2e1ee
#
_cell.length_a   1.000
_cell.length_b   1.000
_cell.length_c   1.000
_cell.angle_alpha   90.00
_cell.angle_beta   90.00
_cell.angle_gamma   90.00
#
_symmetry.space_group_name_H-M   'P 1'
#
loop_
_entity.id
_entity.type
_entity.pdbx_description
1 polymer ?
#
loop_
_entity_poly.entity_id
_entity_poly.type
_entity_poly.pdbx_seq_one_letter_code
_entity_poly.pdbx_strand_id
1 'polypeptide(L)'
;LKLDHLGKDVLESRLPGICELSRTFAHVDPVKEPIPVIPTCHYMMGGVPTQVSGQAIKQTADGNDVEVQGLYACGEIASVSVHGANRLGGNSLLDLVVFGRATGLHLGETLAAQAEARPATESDIGASLARTMRWENSTGGEDPVQIRKDLQSCMQNSFSVFREGDAMATGLEELKVIRERLQNAHLADKLSLIHISEPTRPDYI
;
A
#
# COMPACT_ATOMS: atom_id res chain seq x y z
N LEU A 1 1.21 21.66 -14.18
CA LEU A 1 -0.22 21.59 -14.55
C LEU A 1 -0.76 22.99 -14.75
N LYS A 2 -1.20 23.30 -15.99
CA LYS A 2 -1.73 24.61 -16.35
C LYS A 2 -3.26 24.61 -16.18
N LEU A 3 -3.78 25.48 -15.34
CA LEU A 3 -5.22 25.61 -15.03
C LEU A 3 -5.75 27.06 -15.16
N ASP A 4 -4.88 28.05 -15.28
CA ASP A 4 -5.20 29.48 -15.33
C ASP A 4 -6.22 29.85 -16.43
N HIS A 5 -6.23 29.09 -17.53
CA HIS A 5 -7.19 29.26 -18.63
C HIS A 5 -8.65 29.00 -18.26
N LEU A 6 -8.91 28.31 -17.14
CA LEU A 6 -10.28 28.05 -16.66
C LEU A 6 -10.91 29.25 -15.93
N GLY A 7 -10.08 30.19 -15.50
CA GLY A 7 -10.50 31.37 -14.75
C GLY A 7 -10.76 31.12 -13.26
N LYS A 8 -10.71 32.18 -12.49
CA LYS A 8 -10.79 32.14 -11.02
C LYS A 8 -12.07 31.46 -10.50
N ASP A 9 -13.22 31.88 -11.05
CA ASP A 9 -14.52 31.42 -10.55
C ASP A 9 -14.71 29.89 -10.70
N VAL A 10 -14.22 29.34 -11.82
CA VAL A 10 -14.25 27.90 -12.07
C VAL A 10 -13.31 27.19 -11.13
N LEU A 11 -12.09 27.65 -10.98
CA LEU A 11 -11.09 27.03 -10.12
C LEU A 11 -11.51 27.03 -8.65
N GLU A 12 -11.98 28.15 -8.13
CA GLU A 12 -12.38 28.26 -6.73
C GLU A 12 -13.68 27.51 -6.41
N SER A 13 -14.60 27.41 -7.39
CA SER A 13 -15.85 26.65 -7.19
C SER A 13 -15.72 25.15 -7.42
N ARG A 14 -14.89 24.71 -8.38
CA ARG A 14 -14.79 23.29 -8.78
C ARG A 14 -13.59 22.57 -8.17
N LEU A 15 -12.50 23.29 -7.89
CA LEU A 15 -11.24 22.74 -7.44
C LEU A 15 -10.68 23.49 -6.21
N PRO A 16 -11.50 23.79 -5.18
CA PRO A 16 -11.04 24.58 -4.03
C PRO A 16 -9.87 23.92 -3.31
N GLY A 17 -9.90 22.61 -3.11
CA GLY A 17 -8.82 21.86 -2.46
C GLY A 17 -7.50 21.89 -3.24
N ILE A 18 -7.55 21.80 -4.57
CA ILE A 18 -6.35 21.91 -5.42
C ILE A 18 -5.76 23.33 -5.30
N CYS A 19 -6.61 24.36 -5.30
CA CYS A 19 -6.17 25.75 -5.13
C CYS A 19 -5.50 25.96 -3.76
N GLU A 20 -6.07 25.42 -2.70
CA GLU A 20 -5.53 25.52 -1.35
C GLU A 20 -4.18 24.78 -1.23
N LEU A 21 -4.10 23.52 -1.68
CA LEU A 21 -2.86 22.75 -1.66
C LEU A 21 -1.74 23.43 -2.45
N SER A 22 -2.05 23.99 -3.62
CA SER A 22 -1.07 24.69 -4.45
C SER A 22 -0.51 25.91 -3.75
N ARG A 23 -1.38 26.72 -3.14
CA ARG A 23 -0.96 27.94 -2.42
C ARG A 23 -0.17 27.59 -1.15
N THR A 24 -0.59 26.57 -0.42
CA THR A 24 0.02 26.18 0.85
C THR A 24 1.36 25.48 0.67
N PHE A 25 1.45 24.49 -0.20
CA PHE A 25 2.63 23.61 -0.29
C PHE A 25 3.55 23.93 -1.46
N ALA A 26 3.02 24.40 -2.58
CA ALA A 26 3.83 24.79 -3.73
C ALA A 26 4.09 26.30 -3.81
N HIS A 27 3.41 27.10 -2.98
CA HIS A 27 3.46 28.57 -3.00
C HIS A 27 3.09 29.17 -4.35
N VAL A 28 2.17 28.52 -5.07
CA VAL A 28 1.72 28.88 -6.42
C VAL A 28 0.24 29.20 -6.40
N ASP A 29 -0.15 30.31 -7.01
CA ASP A 29 -1.57 30.62 -7.25
C ASP A 29 -2.00 30.04 -8.61
N PRO A 30 -2.79 28.95 -8.65
CA PRO A 30 -3.17 28.28 -9.90
C PRO A 30 -4.04 29.12 -10.82
N VAL A 31 -4.57 30.24 -10.34
CA VAL A 31 -5.30 31.23 -11.17
C VAL A 31 -4.35 32.03 -12.06
N LYS A 32 -3.07 32.14 -11.66
CA LYS A 32 -2.08 33.02 -12.32
C LYS A 32 -0.96 32.26 -13.00
N GLU A 33 -0.58 31.10 -12.44
CA GLU A 33 0.60 30.36 -12.87
C GLU A 33 0.41 28.83 -12.79
N PRO A 34 1.18 28.05 -13.54
CA PRO A 34 1.09 26.59 -13.52
C PRO A 34 1.55 26.01 -12.18
N ILE A 35 0.83 24.99 -11.73
CA ILE A 35 1.22 24.17 -10.57
C ILE A 35 2.38 23.27 -10.95
N PRO A 36 3.51 23.24 -10.19
CA PRO A 36 4.58 22.29 -10.41
C PRO A 36 4.11 20.88 -10.10
N VAL A 37 4.38 19.95 -11.01
CA VAL A 37 4.06 18.53 -10.84
C VAL A 37 5.23 17.69 -11.33
N ILE A 38 5.46 16.56 -10.66
CA ILE A 38 6.42 15.54 -11.10
C ILE A 38 5.71 14.20 -11.25
N PRO A 39 6.10 13.39 -12.23
CA PRO A 39 5.61 12.03 -12.33
C PRO A 39 6.00 11.23 -11.10
N THR A 40 5.05 10.47 -10.55
CA THR A 40 5.29 9.61 -9.38
C THR A 40 4.48 8.33 -9.50
N CYS A 41 4.91 7.28 -8.82
CA CYS A 41 4.14 6.05 -8.74
C CYS A 41 2.83 6.32 -7.99
N HIS A 42 1.70 5.89 -8.56
CA HIS A 42 0.37 6.18 -8.04
C HIS A 42 -0.38 4.92 -7.63
N TYR A 43 -0.32 3.87 -8.45
CA TYR A 43 -1.06 2.63 -8.25
C TYR A 43 -0.14 1.43 -8.49
N MET A 44 -0.25 0.40 -7.64
CA MET A 44 0.50 -0.83 -7.78
C MET A 44 -0.36 -1.86 -8.51
N MET A 45 -0.05 -2.11 -9.79
CA MET A 45 -0.67 -3.21 -10.53
C MET A 45 -0.08 -4.54 -10.07
N GLY A 46 -0.90 -5.56 -10.02
CA GLY A 46 -0.55 -6.85 -9.43
C GLY A 46 -1.08 -6.97 -8.00
N GLY A 47 -0.48 -7.80 -7.19
CA GLY A 47 -0.90 -8.04 -5.80
C GLY A 47 -1.17 -9.51 -5.54
N VAL A 48 -2.05 -9.81 -4.60
CA VAL A 48 -2.48 -11.18 -4.30
C VAL A 48 -3.32 -11.70 -5.45
N PRO A 49 -2.92 -12.75 -6.17
CA PRO A 49 -3.74 -13.33 -7.24
C PRO A 49 -5.06 -13.84 -6.67
N THR A 50 -6.16 -13.47 -7.31
CA THR A 50 -7.50 -13.85 -6.86
C THR A 50 -8.39 -14.27 -8.01
N GLN A 51 -9.41 -15.05 -7.67
CA GLN A 51 -10.57 -15.24 -8.53
C GLN A 51 -11.51 -14.01 -8.45
N VAL A 52 -12.51 -13.98 -9.31
CA VAL A 52 -13.55 -12.94 -9.32
C VAL A 52 -14.29 -12.87 -7.97
N SER A 53 -14.42 -13.99 -7.27
CA SER A 53 -14.98 -14.10 -5.92
C SER A 53 -14.09 -13.52 -4.81
N GLY A 54 -12.90 -13.03 -5.15
CA GLY A 54 -11.92 -12.54 -4.17
C GLY A 54 -11.11 -13.62 -3.47
N GLN A 55 -11.39 -14.92 -3.70
CA GLN A 55 -10.56 -15.99 -3.13
C GLN A 55 -9.15 -15.92 -3.67
N ALA A 56 -8.16 -15.92 -2.77
CA ALA A 56 -6.77 -15.95 -3.17
C ALA A 56 -6.42 -17.30 -3.81
N ILE A 57 -5.61 -17.24 -4.84
CA ILE A 57 -5.09 -18.42 -5.55
C ILE A 57 -3.57 -18.45 -5.50
N LYS A 58 -3.02 -19.63 -5.58
CA LYS A 58 -1.58 -19.84 -5.81
C LYS A 58 -1.39 -20.81 -6.95
N GLN A 59 -0.34 -20.59 -7.72
CA GLN A 59 0.02 -21.51 -8.78
C GLN A 59 0.79 -22.72 -8.22
N THR A 60 0.41 -23.90 -8.63
CA THR A 60 1.15 -25.14 -8.35
C THR A 60 2.36 -25.28 -9.28
N ALA A 61 3.25 -26.22 -8.99
CA ALA A 61 4.41 -26.51 -9.83
C ALA A 61 4.01 -26.92 -11.27
N ASP A 62 2.83 -27.49 -11.43
CA ASP A 62 2.28 -27.90 -12.74
C ASP A 62 1.58 -26.75 -13.50
N GLY A 63 1.61 -25.52 -12.93
CA GLY A 63 1.01 -24.34 -13.54
C GLY A 63 -0.51 -24.20 -13.34
N ASN A 64 -1.13 -25.06 -12.52
CA ASN A 64 -2.55 -24.94 -12.20
C ASN A 64 -2.78 -24.00 -11.04
N ASP A 65 -3.87 -23.24 -11.09
CA ASP A 65 -4.30 -22.39 -9.99
C ASP A 65 -5.08 -23.20 -8.95
N VAL A 66 -4.72 -23.06 -7.68
CA VAL A 66 -5.44 -23.64 -6.55
C VAL A 66 -5.80 -22.58 -5.53
N GLU A 67 -6.96 -22.70 -4.94
CA GLU A 67 -7.46 -21.78 -3.92
C GLU A 67 -6.66 -21.90 -2.62
N VAL A 68 -6.35 -20.75 -2.04
CA VAL A 68 -5.82 -20.66 -0.67
C VAL A 68 -7.00 -20.53 0.28
N GLN A 69 -7.31 -21.62 0.96
CA GLN A 69 -8.47 -21.68 1.82
C GLN A 69 -8.45 -20.61 2.93
N GLY A 70 -9.56 -19.88 3.05
CA GLY A 70 -9.74 -18.84 4.06
C GLY A 70 -9.01 -17.52 3.80
N LEU A 71 -8.32 -17.37 2.66
CA LEU A 71 -7.65 -16.13 2.29
C LEU A 71 -8.40 -15.45 1.13
N TYR A 72 -8.73 -14.17 1.32
CA TYR A 72 -9.42 -13.34 0.35
C TYR A 72 -8.70 -12.01 0.18
N ALA A 73 -8.77 -11.44 -1.01
CA ALA A 73 -8.30 -10.09 -1.30
C ALA A 73 -9.18 -9.45 -2.37
N CYS A 74 -9.40 -8.13 -2.26
CA CYS A 74 -10.11 -7.33 -3.27
C CYS A 74 -9.57 -5.89 -3.28
N GLY A 75 -9.80 -5.16 -4.35
CA GLY A 75 -9.27 -3.81 -4.54
C GLY A 75 -7.79 -3.81 -4.89
N GLU A 76 -7.09 -2.73 -4.61
CA GLU A 76 -5.70 -2.52 -5.04
C GLU A 76 -4.71 -3.61 -4.58
N ILE A 77 -4.95 -4.23 -3.44
CA ILE A 77 -4.11 -5.33 -2.93
C ILE A 77 -4.27 -6.62 -3.73
N ALA A 78 -5.37 -6.77 -4.47
CA ALA A 78 -5.70 -7.97 -5.22
C ALA A 78 -5.25 -7.86 -6.68
N SER A 79 -5.03 -9.00 -7.31
CA SER A 79 -4.79 -9.13 -8.74
C SER A 79 -5.81 -10.09 -9.35
N VAL A 80 -6.93 -9.54 -9.81
CA VAL A 80 -7.95 -10.26 -10.60
C VAL A 80 -7.58 -10.26 -12.09
N SER A 81 -6.40 -9.74 -12.44
CA SER A 81 -5.86 -9.65 -13.82
C SER A 81 -6.66 -8.75 -14.78
N VAL A 82 -7.41 -7.77 -14.27
CA VAL A 82 -8.24 -6.88 -15.10
C VAL A 82 -7.53 -5.60 -15.54
N HIS A 83 -6.37 -5.28 -14.98
CA HIS A 83 -5.66 -4.02 -15.27
C HIS A 83 -4.45 -4.18 -16.20
N GLY A 84 -3.99 -5.41 -16.42
CA GLY A 84 -2.75 -5.65 -17.18
C GLY A 84 -1.55 -4.97 -16.54
N ALA A 85 -0.68 -4.40 -17.37
CA ALA A 85 0.52 -3.72 -16.90
C ALA A 85 0.26 -2.31 -16.35
N ASN A 86 -0.87 -1.69 -16.71
CA ASN A 86 -1.24 -0.37 -16.24
C ASN A 86 -2.76 -0.18 -16.21
N ARG A 87 -3.26 0.33 -15.11
CA ARG A 87 -4.68 0.58 -14.88
C ARG A 87 -5.16 1.81 -15.68
N LEU A 88 -6.32 1.72 -16.28
CA LEU A 88 -7.01 2.88 -16.88
C LEU A 88 -7.51 3.84 -15.80
N GLY A 89 -7.50 5.12 -16.11
CA GLY A 89 -7.99 6.18 -15.21
C GLY A 89 -9.43 5.90 -14.73
N GLY A 90 -9.67 6.04 -13.42
CA GLY A 90 -10.97 5.79 -12.80
C GLY A 90 -11.26 4.33 -12.44
N ASN A 91 -10.62 3.35 -13.08
CA ASN A 91 -10.92 1.94 -12.88
C ASN A 91 -10.52 1.40 -11.50
N SER A 92 -9.69 2.10 -10.74
CA SER A 92 -9.42 1.74 -9.34
C SER A 92 -10.69 1.72 -8.50
N LEU A 93 -11.51 2.77 -8.61
CA LEU A 93 -12.77 2.85 -7.86
C LEU A 93 -13.78 1.78 -8.31
N LEU A 94 -13.82 1.48 -9.60
CA LEU A 94 -14.66 0.38 -10.13
C LEU A 94 -14.22 -0.97 -9.59
N ASP A 95 -12.92 -1.24 -9.56
CA ASP A 95 -12.34 -2.45 -9.00
C ASP A 95 -12.76 -2.62 -7.53
N LEU A 96 -12.55 -1.60 -6.70
CA LEU A 96 -12.92 -1.62 -5.28
C LEU A 96 -14.40 -1.97 -5.08
N VAL A 97 -15.29 -1.35 -5.84
CA VAL A 97 -16.74 -1.55 -5.70
C VAL A 97 -17.18 -2.91 -6.24
N VAL A 98 -16.73 -3.27 -7.44
CA VAL A 98 -17.17 -4.50 -8.13
C VAL A 98 -16.67 -5.74 -7.40
N PHE A 99 -15.35 -5.84 -7.20
CA PHE A 99 -14.77 -7.03 -6.58
C PHE A 99 -14.95 -7.06 -5.07
N GLY A 100 -15.01 -5.90 -4.39
CA GLY A 100 -15.41 -5.85 -2.99
C GLY A 100 -16.82 -6.37 -2.77
N ARG A 101 -17.78 -5.99 -3.64
CA ARG A 101 -19.14 -6.53 -3.61
C ARG A 101 -19.17 -8.03 -3.95
N ALA A 102 -18.46 -8.47 -4.97
CA ALA A 102 -18.40 -9.88 -5.36
C ALA A 102 -17.85 -10.75 -4.22
N THR A 103 -16.77 -10.31 -3.59
CA THR A 103 -16.18 -10.98 -2.41
C THR A 103 -17.15 -11.04 -1.25
N GLY A 104 -17.82 -9.93 -0.93
CA GLY A 104 -18.82 -9.89 0.15
C GLY A 104 -20.00 -10.84 -0.09
N LEU A 105 -20.52 -10.91 -1.31
CA LEU A 105 -21.58 -11.85 -1.65
C LEU A 105 -21.12 -13.31 -1.54
N HIS A 106 -19.96 -13.63 -2.09
CA HIS A 106 -19.40 -14.97 -2.01
C HIS A 106 -19.17 -15.42 -0.57
N LEU A 107 -18.61 -14.54 0.28
CA LEU A 107 -18.46 -14.82 1.71
C LEU A 107 -19.80 -15.06 2.39
N GLY A 108 -20.81 -14.24 2.09
CA GLY A 108 -22.16 -14.43 2.64
C GLY A 108 -22.81 -15.77 2.29
N GLU A 109 -22.53 -16.27 1.08
CA GLU A 109 -23.04 -17.57 0.61
C GLU A 109 -22.25 -18.77 1.18
N THR A 110 -20.95 -18.60 1.37
CA THR A 110 -20.05 -19.74 1.66
C THR A 110 -19.69 -19.90 3.13
N LEU A 111 -19.66 -18.81 3.92
CA LEU A 111 -19.26 -18.86 5.33
C LEU A 111 -20.10 -19.81 6.19
N ALA A 112 -21.42 -19.85 5.94
CA ALA A 112 -22.32 -20.74 6.66
C ALA A 112 -22.06 -22.23 6.37
N ALA A 113 -21.48 -22.54 5.22
CA ALA A 113 -21.15 -23.91 4.80
C ALA A 113 -19.70 -24.29 5.05
N GLN A 114 -18.85 -23.33 5.42
CA GLN A 114 -17.44 -23.58 5.73
C GLN A 114 -17.30 -24.28 7.08
N ALA A 115 -16.35 -25.21 7.15
CA ALA A 115 -15.97 -25.83 8.42
C ALA A 115 -15.55 -24.75 9.45
N GLU A 116 -15.78 -25.02 10.71
CA GLU A 116 -15.32 -24.14 11.79
C GLU A 116 -13.86 -23.77 11.61
N ALA A 117 -13.55 -22.49 11.78
CA ALA A 117 -12.18 -22.01 11.70
C ALA A 117 -11.31 -22.77 12.71
N ARG A 118 -10.14 -23.20 12.26
CA ARG A 118 -9.16 -23.81 13.15
C ARG A 118 -8.83 -22.81 14.28
N PRO A 119 -8.98 -23.20 15.55
CA PRO A 119 -8.59 -22.32 16.65
C PRO A 119 -7.10 -22.00 16.57
N ALA A 120 -6.73 -20.77 16.94
CA ALA A 120 -5.34 -20.37 17.03
C ALA A 120 -4.62 -21.22 18.08
N THR A 121 -3.44 -21.73 17.75
CA THR A 121 -2.60 -22.47 18.71
C THR A 121 -1.71 -21.50 19.48
N GLU A 122 -1.22 -21.94 20.64
CA GLU A 122 -0.19 -21.20 21.39
C GLU A 122 1.04 -20.87 20.53
N SER A 123 1.40 -21.77 19.60
CA SER A 123 2.50 -21.53 18.65
C SER A 123 2.19 -20.37 17.68
N ASP A 124 0.96 -20.28 17.17
CA ASP A 124 0.56 -19.17 16.26
C ASP A 124 0.60 -17.83 17.00
N ILE A 125 0.10 -17.81 18.22
CA ILE A 125 0.09 -16.64 19.11
C ILE A 125 1.52 -16.24 19.47
N GLY A 126 2.34 -17.18 19.91
CA GLY A 126 3.73 -16.98 20.29
C GLY A 126 4.58 -16.41 19.16
N ALA A 127 4.44 -16.94 17.95
CA ALA A 127 5.14 -16.44 16.77
C ALA A 127 4.75 -14.99 16.42
N SER A 128 3.48 -14.62 16.61
CA SER A 128 3.01 -13.25 16.37
C SER A 128 3.50 -12.28 17.43
N LEU A 129 3.44 -12.66 18.71
CA LEU A 129 3.97 -11.88 19.81
C LEU A 129 5.48 -11.68 19.70
N ALA A 130 6.24 -12.72 19.36
CA ALA A 130 7.68 -12.63 19.22
C ALA A 130 8.12 -11.59 18.17
N ARG A 131 7.36 -11.43 17.08
CA ARG A 131 7.63 -10.38 16.06
C ARG A 131 7.48 -8.97 16.65
N THR A 132 6.48 -8.74 17.47
CA THR A 132 6.24 -7.44 18.12
C THR A 132 7.23 -7.20 19.25
N MET A 133 7.41 -8.19 20.14
CA MET A 133 8.31 -8.11 21.30
C MET A 133 9.79 -7.93 20.90
N ARG A 134 10.17 -8.32 19.70
CA ARG A 134 11.52 -8.04 19.17
C ARG A 134 11.84 -6.54 19.20
N TRP A 135 10.88 -5.71 18.87
CA TRP A 135 11.05 -4.25 18.87
C TRP A 135 11.06 -3.67 20.29
N GLU A 136 10.20 -4.18 21.15
CA GLU A 136 10.11 -3.74 22.55
C GLU A 136 11.37 -4.11 23.35
N ASN A 137 11.93 -5.29 23.08
CA ASN A 137 13.09 -5.83 23.79
C ASN A 137 14.44 -5.45 23.15
N SER A 138 14.43 -4.68 22.07
CA SER A 138 15.68 -4.22 21.47
C SER A 138 16.44 -3.30 22.43
N THR A 139 17.73 -3.58 22.63
CA THR A 139 18.60 -2.84 23.58
C THR A 139 19.64 -1.98 22.90
N GLY A 140 19.69 -1.99 21.61
CA GLY A 140 20.59 -1.21 20.76
C GLY A 140 20.44 -1.62 19.30
N GLY A 141 20.93 -0.78 18.40
CA GLY A 141 20.82 -1.03 16.97
C GLY A 141 20.66 0.27 16.19
N GLU A 142 20.25 0.15 14.93
CA GLU A 142 20.10 1.28 14.03
C GLU A 142 18.73 1.93 14.17
N ASP A 143 18.67 3.25 13.99
CA ASP A 143 17.42 4.00 13.97
C ASP A 143 16.53 3.58 12.78
N PRO A 144 15.30 3.07 13.02
CA PRO A 144 14.39 2.68 11.96
C PRO A 144 13.95 3.86 11.07
N VAL A 145 14.02 5.09 11.55
CA VAL A 145 13.73 6.28 10.76
C VAL A 145 14.79 6.45 9.67
N GLN A 146 16.06 6.20 9.98
CA GLN A 146 17.13 6.26 8.98
C GLN A 146 17.00 5.11 7.96
N ILE A 147 16.73 3.89 8.41
CA ILE A 147 16.48 2.73 7.52
C ILE A 147 15.31 3.03 6.56
N ARG A 148 14.24 3.67 7.05
CA ARG A 148 13.09 4.08 6.22
C ARG A 148 13.50 5.11 5.17
N LYS A 149 14.31 6.09 5.51
CA LYS A 149 14.80 7.09 4.56
C LYS A 149 15.64 6.46 3.45
N ASP A 150 16.51 5.53 3.82
CA ASP A 150 17.35 4.83 2.86
C ASP A 150 16.51 3.94 1.94
N LEU A 151 15.50 3.24 2.49
CA LEU A 151 14.52 2.49 1.70
C LEU A 151 13.77 3.39 0.71
N GLN A 152 13.28 4.54 1.15
CA GLN A 152 12.60 5.51 0.28
C GLN A 152 13.52 6.01 -0.83
N SER A 153 14.78 6.28 -0.52
CA SER A 153 15.78 6.71 -1.52
C SER A 153 16.07 5.61 -2.53
N CYS A 154 16.29 4.38 -2.08
CA CYS A 154 16.49 3.22 -2.95
C CYS A 154 15.28 3.02 -3.88
N MET A 155 14.06 3.03 -3.35
CA MET A 155 12.84 2.89 -4.13
C MET A 155 12.67 4.03 -5.15
N GLN A 156 12.96 5.27 -4.75
CA GLN A 156 12.87 6.43 -5.64
C GLN A 156 13.88 6.35 -6.79
N ASN A 157 15.11 5.95 -6.50
CA ASN A 157 16.19 5.95 -7.48
C ASN A 157 16.11 4.76 -8.44
N SER A 158 15.75 3.57 -7.95
CA SER A 158 15.84 2.32 -8.70
C SER A 158 14.50 1.78 -9.20
N PHE A 159 13.38 2.14 -8.57
CA PHE A 159 12.07 1.52 -8.82
C PHE A 159 10.93 2.53 -9.07
N SER A 160 11.25 3.79 -9.31
CA SER A 160 10.29 4.86 -9.55
C SER A 160 9.67 4.78 -10.97
N VAL A 161 9.27 5.91 -11.51
CA VAL A 161 8.60 6.03 -12.82
C VAL A 161 9.51 5.61 -13.98
N PHE A 162 10.79 6.01 -13.92
CA PHE A 162 11.80 5.62 -14.93
C PHE A 162 12.59 4.42 -14.41
N ARG A 163 12.52 3.31 -15.13
CA ARG A 163 13.09 2.03 -14.72
C ARG A 163 14.00 1.48 -15.78
N GLU A 164 15.22 1.17 -15.37
CA GLU A 164 16.23 0.53 -16.23
C GLU A 164 16.77 -0.71 -15.52
N GLY A 165 17.11 -1.75 -16.30
CA GLY A 165 17.49 -3.06 -15.78
C GLY A 165 18.66 -3.00 -14.80
N ASP A 166 19.71 -2.27 -15.14
CA ASP A 166 20.93 -2.15 -14.32
C ASP A 166 20.66 -1.39 -13.01
N ALA A 167 19.87 -0.31 -13.07
CA ALA A 167 19.46 0.44 -11.88
C ALA A 167 18.61 -0.41 -10.95
N MET A 168 17.67 -1.19 -11.52
CA MET A 168 16.81 -2.10 -10.73
C MET A 168 17.63 -3.25 -10.11
N ALA A 169 18.63 -3.80 -10.84
CA ALA A 169 19.50 -4.83 -10.29
C ALA A 169 20.32 -4.30 -9.11
N THR A 170 20.89 -3.11 -9.23
CA THR A 170 21.59 -2.43 -8.14
C THR A 170 20.66 -2.19 -6.95
N GLY A 171 19.47 -1.67 -7.19
CA GLY A 171 18.47 -1.44 -6.15
C GLY A 171 18.06 -2.72 -5.40
N LEU A 172 18.00 -3.87 -6.09
CA LEU A 172 17.70 -5.16 -5.43
C LEU A 172 18.79 -5.55 -4.42
N GLU A 173 20.06 -5.31 -4.73
CA GLU A 173 21.15 -5.56 -3.78
C GLU A 173 21.09 -4.59 -2.59
N GLU A 174 20.80 -3.31 -2.83
CA GLU A 174 20.58 -2.34 -1.75
C GLU A 174 19.40 -2.74 -0.85
N LEU A 175 18.29 -3.22 -1.42
CA LEU A 175 17.14 -3.70 -0.64
C LEU A 175 17.48 -4.88 0.26
N LYS A 176 18.37 -5.79 -0.17
CA LYS A 176 18.87 -6.88 0.68
C LYS A 176 19.61 -6.34 1.90
N VAL A 177 20.49 -5.38 1.69
CA VAL A 177 21.24 -4.73 2.78
C VAL A 177 20.28 -4.02 3.74
N ILE A 178 19.33 -3.25 3.22
CA ILE A 178 18.32 -2.55 4.02
C ILE A 178 17.50 -3.54 4.86
N ARG A 179 17.12 -4.67 4.26
CA ARG A 179 16.39 -5.74 4.96
C ARG A 179 17.21 -6.36 6.11
N GLU A 180 18.51 -6.56 5.92
CA GLU A 180 19.40 -7.05 6.98
C GLU A 180 19.54 -6.02 8.11
N ARG A 181 19.72 -4.75 7.78
CA ARG A 181 19.76 -3.65 8.75
C ARG A 181 18.48 -3.58 9.58
N LEU A 182 17.31 -3.81 8.96
CA LEU A 182 16.03 -3.83 9.66
C LEU A 182 15.98 -4.92 10.73
N GLN A 183 16.71 -6.04 10.59
CA GLN A 183 16.79 -7.05 11.64
C GLN A 183 17.46 -6.54 12.92
N ASN A 184 18.37 -5.57 12.79
CA ASN A 184 19.12 -4.94 13.88
C ASN A 184 18.61 -3.55 14.24
N ALA A 185 17.40 -3.19 13.81
CA ALA A 185 16.82 -1.90 14.15
C ALA A 185 16.41 -1.85 15.63
N HIS A 186 16.48 -0.66 16.22
CA HIS A 186 16.15 -0.40 17.61
C HIS A 186 15.13 0.73 17.72
N LEU A 187 14.06 0.49 18.45
CA LEU A 187 13.11 1.53 18.83
C LEU A 187 13.53 2.16 20.16
N ALA A 188 14.06 3.37 20.09
CA ALA A 188 14.44 4.14 21.29
C ALA A 188 13.22 4.59 22.09
N ASP A 189 12.12 4.91 21.41
CA ASP A 189 10.86 5.31 22.03
C ASP A 189 9.89 4.13 22.15
N LYS A 190 9.80 3.58 23.35
CA LYS A 190 8.91 2.45 23.66
C LYS A 190 7.43 2.86 23.79
N LEU A 191 7.14 4.13 23.93
CA LEU A 191 5.76 4.66 23.98
C LEU A 191 5.14 4.77 22.59
N SER A 192 5.96 4.85 21.54
CA SER A 192 5.51 4.96 20.15
C SER A 192 4.69 3.76 19.65
N LEU A 193 4.89 2.58 20.20
CA LEU A 193 4.12 1.39 19.82
C LEU A 193 2.64 1.51 20.20
N ILE A 194 2.32 2.24 21.26
CA ILE A 194 0.94 2.51 21.70
C ILE A 194 0.24 3.46 20.72
N HIS A 195 0.99 4.41 20.15
CA HIS A 195 0.45 5.38 19.18
C HIS A 195 0.36 4.85 17.75
N ILE A 196 1.08 3.79 17.42
CA ILE A 196 1.00 3.12 16.10
C ILE A 196 -0.22 2.18 16.02
N SER A 197 -0.67 1.65 17.16
CA SER A 197 -1.79 0.72 17.22
C SER A 197 -3.17 1.36 17.33
N GLU A 198 -3.25 2.64 17.69
CA GLU A 198 -4.49 3.41 17.63
C GLU A 198 -4.45 4.38 16.43
N PRO A 199 -5.21 4.10 15.35
CA PRO A 199 -5.52 5.14 14.41
C PRO A 199 -6.25 6.23 15.21
N THR A 200 -5.66 7.40 15.34
CA THR A 200 -6.34 8.58 15.84
C THR A 200 -7.61 8.75 15.01
N ARG A 201 -8.74 8.27 15.55
CA ARG A 201 -10.05 8.69 15.08
C ARG A 201 -10.08 10.21 15.27
N PRO A 202 -10.28 10.99 14.21
CA PRO A 202 -10.68 12.37 14.43
C PRO A 202 -12.03 12.30 15.15
N ASP A 203 -12.11 12.80 16.37
CA ASP A 203 -13.37 13.07 17.07
C ASP A 203 -14.09 14.23 16.37
N TYR A 204 -14.53 13.98 15.13
CA TYR A 204 -15.42 14.88 14.41
C TYR A 204 -16.56 14.04 13.81
N ILE A 205 -17.60 13.94 14.60
CA ILE A 205 -18.97 13.85 14.13
C ILE A 205 -19.63 15.19 14.41
#